data_c4a574f3f6662f367a4767bbed36f92c
#
_entry.id   c4a574f3f6662f367a4767bbed36f92c
#
_cell.length_a   1.000
_cell.length_b   1.000
_cell.length_c   1.000
_cell.angle_alpha   90.00
_cell.angle_beta   90.00
_cell.angle_gamma   90.00
#
_symmetry.space_group_name_H-M   'P 1'
#
loop_
_entity.id
_entity.type
_entity.pdbx_description
1 polymer ?
#
loop_
_entity_poly.entity_id
_entity_poly.type
_entity_poly.pdbx_seq_one_letter_code
_entity_poly.pdbx_strand_id
1 'polypeptide(L)'
;ATGSVDVAPLLMVGLIFMWTPPHFWALALFADTDYGKADVPMLPNVAGDAETRRQILIYALLLAPVAIAPAFTVVGGPLYLATALYFNARFAAGAWRLRRRDEAQAKADRFGAEKAFFRLSLHFLFWSFAALLGEAALRAAFGDYAAAMHLF
;
A
#
# COMPACT_ATOMS: atom_id res chain seq x y z
N ALA A 1 27.82 -16.82 2.40
CA ALA A 1 26.48 -16.53 2.93
C ALA A 1 26.64 -16.20 4.41
N THR A 2 26.59 -14.92 4.74
CA THR A 2 26.56 -14.42 6.11
C THR A 2 25.16 -14.68 6.63
N GLY A 3 24.89 -15.63 7.48
CA GLY A 3 23.56 -15.99 8.00
C GLY A 3 22.79 -14.88 8.77
N SER A 4 23.02 -13.61 8.45
CA SER A 4 22.29 -12.46 8.97
C SER A 4 21.17 -12.11 8.01
N VAL A 5 19.93 -12.12 8.50
CA VAL A 5 18.77 -11.61 7.75
C VAL A 5 18.80 -10.09 7.87
N ASP A 6 19.07 -9.41 6.77
CA ASP A 6 19.04 -7.95 6.69
C ASP A 6 17.62 -7.43 6.93
N VAL A 7 17.51 -6.31 7.67
CA VAL A 7 16.22 -5.67 7.98
C VAL A 7 15.52 -5.15 6.72
N ALA A 8 16.28 -4.67 5.73
CA ALA A 8 15.71 -4.10 4.51
C ALA A 8 14.85 -5.10 3.70
N PRO A 9 15.30 -6.34 3.39
CA PRO A 9 14.45 -7.36 2.77
C PRO A 9 13.20 -7.71 3.58
N LEU A 10 13.30 -7.76 4.91
CA LEU A 10 12.15 -8.03 5.78
C LEU A 10 11.10 -6.91 5.68
N LEU A 11 11.52 -5.65 5.63
CA LEU A 11 10.62 -4.52 5.43
C LEU A 11 9.96 -4.55 4.05
N MET A 12 10.66 -4.97 3.00
CA MET A 12 10.08 -5.14 1.66
C MET A 12 8.99 -6.22 1.65
N VAL A 13 9.28 -7.37 2.27
CA VAL A 13 8.28 -8.44 2.43
C VAL A 13 7.10 -7.95 3.26
N GLY A 14 7.36 -7.27 4.38
CA GLY A 14 6.32 -6.67 5.23
C GLY A 14 5.45 -5.65 4.49
N LEU A 15 6.06 -4.82 3.64
CA LEU A 15 5.36 -3.85 2.80
C LEU A 15 4.39 -4.55 1.85
N ILE A 16 4.85 -5.56 1.11
CA ILE A 16 4.00 -6.33 0.18
C ILE A 16 2.89 -7.05 0.96
N PHE A 17 3.23 -7.66 2.09
CA PHE A 17 2.28 -8.40 2.93
C PHE A 17 1.17 -7.49 3.47
N MET A 18 1.52 -6.32 4.01
CA MET A 18 0.54 -5.36 4.54
C MET A 18 -0.26 -4.64 3.44
N TRP A 19 0.31 -4.48 2.25
CA TRP A 19 -0.35 -3.89 1.08
C TRP A 19 -1.40 -4.84 0.47
N THR A 20 -1.17 -6.15 0.51
CA THR A 20 -1.99 -7.16 -0.16
C THR A 20 -3.46 -7.14 0.28
N PRO A 21 -3.83 -7.15 1.59
CA PRO A 21 -5.23 -7.17 2.01
C PRO A 21 -6.04 -5.96 1.50
N PRO A 22 -5.63 -4.69 1.72
CA PRO A 22 -6.43 -3.56 1.26
C PRO A 22 -6.54 -3.50 -0.27
N HIS A 23 -5.55 -3.99 -1.01
CA HIS A 23 -5.59 -4.09 -2.46
C HIS A 23 -6.67 -5.08 -2.92
N PHE A 24 -6.64 -6.33 -2.41
CA PHE A 24 -7.61 -7.36 -2.79
C PHE A 24 -9.01 -7.05 -2.29
N TRP A 25 -9.18 -6.49 -1.11
CA TRP A 25 -10.49 -6.10 -0.61
C TRP A 25 -11.11 -4.95 -1.41
N ALA A 26 -10.31 -4.02 -1.88
CA ALA A 26 -10.79 -2.98 -2.79
C ALA A 26 -11.28 -3.57 -4.12
N LEU A 27 -10.56 -4.56 -4.67
CA LEU A 27 -11.00 -5.31 -5.84
C LEU A 27 -12.31 -6.05 -5.57
N ALA A 28 -12.40 -6.75 -4.45
CA ALA A 28 -13.58 -7.53 -4.07
C ALA A 28 -14.85 -6.69 -3.97
N LEU A 29 -14.75 -5.43 -3.49
CA LEU A 29 -15.90 -4.52 -3.35
C LEU A 29 -16.59 -4.18 -4.68
N PHE A 30 -15.90 -4.21 -5.81
CA PHE A 30 -16.50 -3.89 -7.12
C PHE A 30 -16.56 -5.07 -8.10
N ALA A 31 -15.84 -6.15 -7.81
CA ALA A 31 -15.82 -7.35 -8.63
C ALA A 31 -16.83 -8.42 -8.16
N ASP A 32 -17.61 -8.11 -7.14
CA ASP A 32 -18.52 -9.05 -6.44
C ASP A 32 -19.56 -9.70 -7.37
N THR A 33 -19.96 -9.03 -8.45
CA THR A 33 -20.95 -9.56 -9.41
C THR A 33 -20.45 -10.80 -10.18
N ASP A 34 -19.14 -10.96 -10.35
CA ASP A 34 -18.56 -12.10 -11.08
C ASP A 34 -18.02 -13.19 -10.14
N TYR A 35 -17.51 -12.81 -8.96
CA TYR A 35 -16.93 -13.73 -7.96
C TYR A 35 -17.96 -14.30 -6.99
N GLY A 36 -19.10 -13.64 -6.78
CA GLY A 36 -20.21 -14.17 -5.96
C GLY A 36 -20.80 -15.49 -6.49
N LYS A 37 -20.57 -15.78 -7.78
CA LYS A 37 -20.98 -17.04 -8.42
C LYS A 37 -19.98 -18.19 -8.22
N ALA A 38 -18.78 -17.90 -7.70
CA ALA A 38 -17.67 -18.87 -7.60
C ALA A 38 -17.43 -19.41 -6.18
N ASP A 39 -18.30 -19.11 -5.21
CA ASP A 39 -18.22 -19.56 -3.81
C ASP A 39 -16.86 -19.27 -3.13
N VAL A 40 -16.14 -18.24 -3.59
CA VAL A 40 -14.87 -17.83 -2.96
C VAL A 40 -15.19 -16.99 -1.71
N PRO A 41 -14.78 -17.40 -0.49
CA PRO A 41 -15.04 -16.65 0.73
C PRO A 41 -14.20 -15.38 0.80
N MET A 42 -14.60 -14.33 0.08
CA MET A 42 -13.99 -13.01 0.18
C MET A 42 -14.59 -12.21 1.35
N LEU A 43 -13.82 -11.28 1.92
CA LEU A 43 -14.25 -10.52 3.08
C LEU A 43 -15.62 -9.81 2.91
N PRO A 44 -15.94 -9.18 1.75
CA PRO A 44 -17.27 -8.61 1.54
C PRO A 44 -18.40 -9.64 1.65
N ASN A 45 -18.19 -10.87 1.16
CA ASN A 45 -19.20 -11.94 1.18
C ASN A 45 -19.42 -12.52 2.60
N VAL A 46 -18.40 -12.46 3.46
CA VAL A 46 -18.43 -13.04 4.82
C VAL A 46 -18.81 -11.99 5.87
N ALA A 47 -18.25 -10.79 5.79
CA ALA A 47 -18.38 -9.73 6.80
C ALA A 47 -19.17 -8.50 6.30
N GLY A 48 -19.47 -8.42 5.02
CA GLY A 48 -20.16 -7.30 4.37
C GLY A 48 -19.23 -6.14 3.98
N ASP A 49 -19.75 -5.29 3.11
CA ASP A 49 -19.01 -4.17 2.52
C ASP A 49 -18.53 -3.13 3.53
N ALA A 50 -19.37 -2.82 4.54
CA ALA A 50 -19.05 -1.83 5.55
C ALA A 50 -17.85 -2.24 6.41
N GLU A 51 -17.80 -3.51 6.80
CA GLU A 51 -16.65 -4.06 7.55
C GLU A 51 -15.41 -4.15 6.65
N THR A 52 -15.58 -4.54 5.39
CA THR A 52 -14.48 -4.57 4.41
C THR A 52 -13.84 -3.18 4.26
N ARG A 53 -14.63 -2.11 4.11
CA ARG A 53 -14.13 -0.73 4.05
C ARG A 53 -13.43 -0.30 5.34
N ARG A 54 -13.89 -0.77 6.49
CA ARG A 54 -13.24 -0.54 7.78
C ARG A 54 -11.88 -1.23 7.84
N GLN A 55 -11.79 -2.47 7.43
CA GLN A 55 -10.52 -3.23 7.41
C GLN A 55 -9.52 -2.62 6.42
N ILE A 56 -9.97 -2.16 5.24
CA ILE A 56 -9.12 -1.43 4.30
C ILE A 56 -8.46 -0.22 4.99
N LEU A 57 -9.21 0.56 5.78
CA LEU A 57 -8.66 1.70 6.50
C LEU A 57 -7.64 1.27 7.56
N ILE A 58 -7.95 0.25 8.35
CA ILE A 58 -7.05 -0.25 9.40
C ILE A 58 -5.71 -0.67 8.78
N TYR A 59 -5.75 -1.48 7.71
CA TYR A 59 -4.53 -1.94 7.04
C TYR A 59 -3.79 -0.83 6.31
N ALA A 60 -4.49 0.17 5.77
CA ALA A 60 -3.85 1.35 5.19
C ALA A 60 -3.06 2.16 6.23
N LEU A 61 -3.57 2.25 7.47
CA LEU A 61 -2.87 2.91 8.56
C LEU A 61 -1.70 2.07 9.10
N LEU A 62 -1.86 0.76 9.21
CA LEU A 62 -0.79 -0.16 9.62
C LEU A 62 0.32 -0.26 8.58
N LEU A 63 -0.01 -0.13 7.30
CA LEU A 63 0.97 -0.12 6.20
C LEU A 63 1.90 1.09 6.29
N ALA A 64 1.43 2.25 6.78
CA ALA A 64 2.18 3.49 6.75
C ALA A 64 3.56 3.39 7.43
N PRO A 65 3.70 2.94 8.69
CA PRO A 65 5.01 2.80 9.31
C PRO A 65 5.90 1.78 8.60
N VAL A 66 5.35 0.67 8.13
CA VAL A 66 6.09 -0.37 7.41
C VAL A 66 6.62 0.16 6.07
N ALA A 67 5.82 0.96 5.36
CA ALA A 67 6.21 1.54 4.07
C ALA A 67 7.18 2.73 4.22
N ILE A 68 7.22 3.40 5.37
CA ILE A 68 8.14 4.50 5.62
C ILE A 68 9.50 3.99 6.15
N ALA A 69 9.50 2.93 6.94
CA ALA A 69 10.71 2.39 7.57
C ALA A 69 11.90 2.12 6.62
N PRO A 70 11.71 1.62 5.39
CA PRO A 70 12.81 1.42 4.44
C PRO A 70 13.61 2.70 4.12
N ALA A 71 12.99 3.89 4.25
CA ALA A 71 13.68 5.16 4.03
C ALA A 71 14.93 5.34 4.91
N PHE A 72 14.92 4.75 6.10
CA PHE A 72 15.98 4.85 7.11
C PHE A 72 16.96 3.67 7.07
N THR A 73 16.85 2.80 6.10
CA THR A 73 17.77 1.68 5.88
C THR A 73 18.76 1.99 4.75
N VAL A 74 19.76 1.11 4.60
CA VAL A 74 20.78 1.23 3.54
C VAL A 74 20.21 1.27 2.11
N VAL A 75 18.99 0.81 1.90
CA VAL A 75 18.34 0.79 0.57
C VAL A 75 17.47 2.03 0.30
N GLY A 76 17.01 2.72 1.34
CA GLY A 76 16.17 3.91 1.22
C GLY A 76 16.95 5.21 1.28
N GLY A 77 16.29 6.36 1.18
CA GLY A 77 16.85 7.70 1.23
C GLY A 77 15.77 8.77 1.05
N PRO A 78 16.15 10.04 0.84
CA PRO A 78 15.20 11.16 0.78
C PRO A 78 14.18 11.04 -0.36
N LEU A 79 14.58 10.54 -1.53
CA LEU A 79 13.66 10.31 -2.65
C LEU A 79 12.60 9.27 -2.28
N TYR A 80 13.03 8.14 -1.70
CA TYR A 80 12.11 7.11 -1.23
C TYR A 80 11.20 7.64 -0.12
N LEU A 81 11.74 8.38 0.85
CA LEU A 81 10.96 8.96 1.95
C LEU A 81 9.85 9.88 1.42
N ALA A 82 10.18 10.80 0.52
CA ALA A 82 9.20 11.71 -0.09
C ALA A 82 8.09 10.94 -0.82
N THR A 83 8.47 9.91 -1.58
CA THR A 83 7.54 9.04 -2.30
C THR A 83 6.65 8.27 -1.32
N ALA A 84 7.23 7.66 -0.29
CA ALA A 84 6.50 6.91 0.72
C ALA A 84 5.50 7.79 1.48
N LEU A 85 5.89 8.98 1.92
CA LEU A 85 5.00 9.93 2.60
C LEU A 85 3.84 10.36 1.70
N TYR A 86 4.11 10.72 0.45
CA TYR A 86 3.09 11.12 -0.51
C TYR A 86 2.05 10.01 -0.75
N PHE A 87 2.52 8.80 -1.07
CA PHE A 87 1.61 7.71 -1.38
C PHE A 87 0.88 7.18 -0.13
N ASN A 88 1.51 7.15 1.05
CA ASN A 88 0.81 6.80 2.29
C ASN A 88 -0.30 7.80 2.63
N ALA A 89 -0.05 9.10 2.50
CA ALA A 89 -1.07 10.12 2.72
C ALA A 89 -2.26 9.95 1.75
N ARG A 90 -1.98 9.71 0.47
CA ARG A 90 -3.00 9.44 -0.56
C ARG A 90 -3.78 8.16 -0.28
N PHE A 91 -3.08 7.11 0.15
CA PHE A 91 -3.66 5.80 0.44
C PHE A 91 -4.57 5.87 1.68
N ALA A 92 -4.11 6.47 2.76
CA ALA A 92 -4.92 6.70 3.96
C ALA A 92 -6.16 7.57 3.68
N ALA A 93 -6.00 8.66 2.91
CA ALA A 93 -7.11 9.51 2.50
C ALA A 93 -8.13 8.78 1.61
N GLY A 94 -7.64 7.92 0.70
CA GLY A 94 -8.48 7.06 -0.13
C GLY A 94 -9.27 6.05 0.70
N ALA A 95 -8.61 5.35 1.62
CA ALA A 95 -9.22 4.40 2.54
C ALA A 95 -10.25 5.07 3.46
N TRP A 96 -9.95 6.27 3.95
CA TRP A 96 -10.88 7.08 4.73
C TRP A 96 -12.14 7.45 3.94
N ARG A 97 -11.99 7.85 2.67
CA ARG A 97 -13.14 8.12 1.78
C ARG A 97 -14.01 6.87 1.61
N LEU A 98 -13.41 5.69 1.36
CA LEU A 98 -14.14 4.43 1.26
C LEU A 98 -14.89 4.11 2.55
N ARG A 99 -14.26 4.29 3.71
CA ARG A 99 -14.87 4.03 5.02
C ARG A 99 -16.14 4.88 5.27
N ARG A 100 -16.22 6.09 4.69
CA ARG A 100 -17.34 7.02 4.84
C ARG A 100 -18.49 6.77 3.87
N ARG A 101 -18.31 5.87 2.90
CA ARG A 101 -19.32 5.57 1.89
C ARG A 101 -20.26 4.47 2.37
N ASP A 102 -21.52 4.60 1.96
CA ASP A 102 -22.50 3.52 2.05
C ASP A 102 -22.63 2.77 0.71
N GLU A 103 -23.37 1.67 0.73
CA GLU A 103 -23.57 0.83 -0.44
C GLU A 103 -24.39 1.54 -1.55
N ALA A 104 -25.34 2.40 -1.16
CA ALA A 104 -26.15 3.15 -2.13
C ALA A 104 -25.29 4.14 -2.93
N GLN A 105 -24.38 4.85 -2.25
CA GLN A 105 -23.41 5.74 -2.89
C GLN A 105 -22.43 4.99 -3.80
N ALA A 106 -21.97 3.80 -3.39
CA ALA A 106 -21.07 2.98 -4.18
C ALA A 106 -21.75 2.48 -5.47
N LYS A 107 -23.00 2.03 -5.38
CA LYS A 107 -23.79 1.60 -6.55
C LYS A 107 -24.13 2.77 -7.47
N ALA A 108 -24.47 3.95 -6.92
CA ALA A 108 -24.83 5.14 -7.69
C ALA A 108 -23.69 5.61 -8.63
N ASP A 109 -22.43 5.55 -8.18
CA ASP A 109 -21.26 5.92 -8.99
C ASP A 109 -20.53 4.71 -9.60
N ARG A 110 -21.17 3.54 -9.65
CA ARG A 110 -20.63 2.28 -10.19
C ARG A 110 -19.28 1.89 -9.57
N PHE A 111 -19.15 2.05 -8.25
CA PHE A 111 -17.93 1.78 -7.49
C PHE A 111 -16.73 2.60 -7.96
N GLY A 112 -16.96 3.84 -8.35
CA GLY A 112 -15.92 4.72 -8.88
C GLY A 112 -14.79 4.98 -7.89
N ALA A 113 -15.11 5.18 -6.60
CA ALA A 113 -14.12 5.41 -5.56
C ALA A 113 -13.32 4.13 -5.22
N GLU A 114 -13.98 2.98 -5.20
CA GLU A 114 -13.37 1.67 -4.97
C GLU A 114 -12.36 1.33 -6.09
N LYS A 115 -12.75 1.54 -7.34
CA LYS A 115 -11.87 1.39 -8.51
C LYS A 115 -10.71 2.38 -8.50
N ALA A 116 -10.95 3.62 -8.06
CA ALA A 116 -9.89 4.62 -7.92
C ALA A 116 -8.90 4.24 -6.83
N PHE A 117 -9.36 3.72 -5.69
CA PHE A 117 -8.50 3.23 -4.62
C PHE A 117 -7.69 2.01 -5.06
N PHE A 118 -8.30 1.07 -5.77
CA PHE A 118 -7.60 -0.08 -6.36
C PHE A 118 -6.46 0.37 -7.29
N ARG A 119 -6.72 1.31 -8.20
CA ARG A 119 -5.66 1.88 -9.06
C ARG A 119 -4.57 2.59 -8.25
N LEU A 120 -4.96 3.34 -7.22
CA LEU A 120 -4.01 3.99 -6.33
C LEU A 120 -3.10 2.97 -5.62
N SER A 121 -3.62 1.80 -5.23
CA SER A 121 -2.82 0.75 -4.60
C SER A 121 -1.76 0.17 -5.55
N LEU A 122 -2.06 0.05 -6.84
CA LEU A 122 -1.06 -0.34 -7.85
C LEU A 122 0.04 0.72 -8.00
N HIS A 123 -0.35 2.00 -8.08
CA HIS A 123 0.62 3.10 -8.12
C HIS A 123 1.46 3.18 -6.85
N PHE A 124 0.86 2.95 -5.68
CA PHE A 124 1.56 2.90 -4.41
C PHE A 124 2.73 1.90 -4.45
N LEU A 125 2.45 0.66 -4.83
CA LEU A 125 3.48 -0.38 -4.87
C LEU A 125 4.53 -0.10 -5.95
N PHE A 126 4.09 0.25 -7.17
CA PHE A 126 4.97 0.56 -8.28
C PHE A 126 5.96 1.68 -7.93
N TRP A 127 5.46 2.82 -7.44
CA TRP A 127 6.32 3.97 -7.13
C TRP A 127 7.20 3.76 -5.90
N SER A 128 6.76 2.94 -4.94
CA SER A 128 7.62 2.54 -3.81
C SER A 128 8.87 1.81 -4.29
N PHE A 129 8.72 0.81 -5.17
CA PHE A 129 9.87 0.09 -5.73
C PHE A 129 10.67 0.93 -6.74
N ALA A 130 9.99 1.74 -7.56
CA ALA A 130 10.67 2.66 -8.48
C ALA A 130 11.54 3.68 -7.74
N ALA A 131 11.08 4.18 -6.59
CA ALA A 131 11.86 5.10 -5.77
C ALA A 131 13.09 4.42 -5.15
N LEU A 132 13.01 3.16 -4.73
CA LEU A 132 14.18 2.40 -4.26
C LEU A 132 15.23 2.22 -5.37
N LEU A 133 14.79 1.90 -6.59
CA LEU A 133 15.68 1.82 -7.75
C LEU A 133 16.30 3.19 -8.07
N GLY A 134 15.50 4.26 -7.97
CA GLY A 134 15.97 5.64 -8.14
C GLY A 134 17.03 6.03 -7.11
N GLU A 135 16.83 5.66 -5.83
CA GLU A 135 17.84 5.87 -4.78
C GLU A 135 19.14 5.13 -5.08
N ALA A 136 19.06 3.87 -5.51
CA ALA A 136 20.23 3.09 -5.86
C ALA A 136 20.99 3.71 -7.04
N ALA A 137 20.28 4.21 -8.06
CA ALA A 137 20.87 4.88 -9.21
C ALA A 137 21.52 6.22 -8.83
N LEU A 138 20.89 7.01 -7.97
CA LEU A 138 21.43 8.29 -7.48
C LEU A 138 22.71 8.07 -6.65
N ARG A 139 22.75 7.06 -5.78
CA ARG A 139 23.96 6.69 -5.04
C ARG A 139 25.10 6.24 -5.94
N ALA A 140 24.78 5.47 -6.96
CA ALA A 140 25.78 5.04 -7.94
C ALA A 140 26.38 6.22 -8.72
N ALA A 141 25.58 7.27 -9.01
CA ALA A 141 25.99 8.42 -9.79
C ALA A 141 26.69 9.50 -8.96
N PHE A 142 26.25 9.75 -7.72
CA PHE A 142 26.64 10.90 -6.91
C PHE A 142 27.27 10.53 -5.55
N GLY A 143 27.54 9.25 -5.30
CA GLY A 143 27.97 8.77 -4.00
C GLY A 143 26.83 8.73 -2.97
N ASP A 144 27.15 8.42 -1.72
CA ASP A 144 26.13 8.26 -0.67
C ASP A 144 25.66 9.63 -0.12
N TYR A 145 24.83 10.31 -0.91
CA TYR A 145 24.21 11.59 -0.55
C TYR A 145 23.18 11.47 0.59
N ALA A 146 22.76 10.25 0.90
CA ALA A 146 21.77 9.96 1.94
C ALA A 146 22.41 9.53 3.27
N ALA A 147 23.73 9.57 3.40
CA ALA A 147 24.46 9.10 4.58
C ALA A 147 23.94 9.69 5.90
N ALA A 148 23.48 10.95 5.88
CA ALA A 148 22.93 11.61 7.06
C ALA A 148 21.62 10.98 7.57
N MET A 149 20.89 10.23 6.74
CA MET A 149 19.65 9.56 7.12
C MET A 149 19.86 8.17 7.77
N HIS A 150 21.06 7.62 7.67
CA HIS A 150 21.40 6.29 8.20
C HIS A 150 21.97 6.34 9.64
N LEU A 151 21.90 7.52 10.30
CA LEU A 151 22.42 7.72 11.66
C LEU A 151 21.49 7.14 12.75
N PHE A 152 20.43 6.49 12.37
CA PHE A 152 19.46 5.82 13.22
C PHE A 152 19.21 4.40 12.75
#